data_3234b1b6d972633681e98e903912de47
#
_entry.id   3234b1b6d972633681e98e903912de47
#
_cell.length_a   1.000
_cell.length_b   1.000
_cell.length_c   1.000
_cell.angle_alpha   90.00
_cell.angle_beta   90.00
_cell.angle_gamma   90.00
#
_symmetry.space_group_name_H-M   'P 1'
#
loop_
_entity.id
_entity.type
_entity.pdbx_description
1 polymer ?
#
loop_
_entity_poly.entity_id
_entity_poly.type
_entity_poly.pdbx_seq_one_letter_code
_entity_poly.pdbx_strand_id
1 'polypeptide(L)'
;MQRANSKFGLMTTAIHAGEAPDPTTGASAPALHMSSTFVTDQVAGFSAHDLEDDGNFLYARWGNPTVQMLEQKLASLEGVEDCICLASGMAAATAIFLTFLSAGDHTVISDVSYAGVAELARDTLPRFGIDVSLVDMSDLAAVAAALRPNTKLVHTESPVNPIGRLTDLAAVSKLAHKAGALVSCDATFASPLGQRSAFLGIDLIMHSVTKYVGGHGDAVGGAVAGRRELISQIRGESAIHHGGVMSPFNAWLVARGLSLLPLRMTAHEAGAQALAEWLEAQPLVTRVIYPGLPSHPQHALAQRQMTNNSGMISFQVGNAATGRKIAQQMIDRLEIIHYAVSLGHHRSLIFWMETQGLMDTSFRLSGAQLESYRSYGGDGVFRMSVGLENPEDLIRDLATALS
;
A
#
# COMPACT_ATOMS: atom_id res chain seq x y z
N MET A 1 3.58 24.88 5.43
CA MET A 1 2.67 23.80 5.01
C MET A 1 1.26 24.12 5.53
N GLN A 2 0.39 24.61 4.67
CA GLN A 2 -1.03 24.79 5.03
C GLN A 2 -1.65 23.39 5.15
N ARG A 3 -2.28 23.11 6.29
CA ARG A 3 -3.14 21.95 6.48
C ARG A 3 -4.18 21.95 5.35
N ALA A 4 -4.26 20.89 4.56
CA ALA A 4 -5.47 20.61 3.81
C ALA A 4 -6.59 20.47 4.87
N ASN A 5 -7.31 21.55 5.09
CA ASN A 5 -8.36 21.63 6.09
C ASN A 5 -9.56 20.85 5.56
N SER A 6 -9.57 19.54 5.73
CA SER A 6 -10.84 18.83 5.74
C SER A 6 -11.64 19.42 6.91
N LYS A 7 -12.71 20.15 6.60
CA LYS A 7 -13.66 20.70 7.55
C LYS A 7 -14.33 19.59 8.38
N PHE A 8 -14.19 18.35 7.94
CA PHE A 8 -14.86 17.16 8.46
C PHE A 8 -13.87 16.12 8.96
N GLY A 9 -14.29 15.28 9.91
CA GLY A 9 -13.52 14.12 10.36
C GLY A 9 -13.39 13.03 9.28
N LEU A 10 -12.42 12.13 9.44
CA LEU A 10 -12.09 11.10 8.45
C LEU A 10 -13.29 10.23 8.04
N MET A 11 -14.18 9.86 8.98
CA MET A 11 -15.38 9.08 8.68
C MET A 11 -16.30 9.81 7.68
N THR A 12 -16.60 11.08 7.95
CA THR A 12 -17.41 11.93 7.08
C THR A 12 -16.74 12.14 5.73
N THR A 13 -15.41 12.35 5.73
CA THR A 13 -14.60 12.49 4.51
C THR A 13 -14.66 11.23 3.66
N ALA A 14 -14.52 10.03 4.26
CA ALA A 14 -14.60 8.76 3.55
C ALA A 14 -15.96 8.55 2.85
N ILE A 15 -17.04 9.05 3.46
CA ILE A 15 -18.38 8.92 2.88
C ILE A 15 -18.62 9.95 1.77
N HIS A 16 -18.28 11.22 1.99
CA HIS A 16 -18.79 12.32 1.18
C HIS A 16 -17.78 12.91 0.19
N ALA A 17 -16.46 12.75 0.39
CA ALA A 17 -15.49 13.36 -0.51
C ALA A 17 -15.64 12.82 -1.94
N GLY A 18 -15.61 13.73 -2.92
CA GLY A 18 -15.75 13.39 -4.34
C GLY A 18 -17.17 13.00 -4.78
N GLU A 19 -18.14 12.89 -3.88
CA GLU A 19 -19.52 12.54 -4.22
C GLU A 19 -20.46 13.74 -4.18
N ALA A 20 -21.37 13.79 -5.15
CA ALA A 20 -22.49 14.73 -5.18
C ALA A 20 -23.73 14.00 -5.73
N PRO A 21 -24.95 14.43 -5.38
CA PRO A 21 -26.16 13.94 -6.04
C PRO A 21 -26.10 14.17 -7.55
N ASP A 22 -26.63 13.22 -8.32
CA ASP A 22 -26.71 13.38 -9.78
C ASP A 22 -27.55 14.61 -10.14
N PRO A 23 -26.98 15.55 -10.91
CA PRO A 23 -27.65 16.83 -11.17
C PRO A 23 -28.89 16.70 -12.06
N THR A 24 -29.04 15.60 -12.80
CA THR A 24 -30.17 15.35 -13.72
C THR A 24 -31.31 14.63 -13.03
N THR A 25 -30.98 13.61 -12.23
CA THR A 25 -31.98 12.73 -11.63
C THR A 25 -32.20 12.96 -10.15
N GLY A 26 -31.27 13.67 -9.48
CA GLY A 26 -31.26 13.80 -8.04
C GLY A 26 -30.86 12.52 -7.29
N ALA A 27 -30.35 11.49 -7.98
CA ALA A 27 -29.91 10.26 -7.35
C ALA A 27 -28.78 10.55 -6.33
N SER A 28 -28.94 10.02 -5.12
CA SER A 28 -27.95 10.23 -4.03
C SER A 28 -26.73 9.31 -4.14
N ALA A 29 -26.87 8.17 -4.81
CA ALA A 29 -25.77 7.24 -5.07
C ALA A 29 -24.97 7.66 -6.32
N PRO A 30 -23.63 7.61 -6.30
CA PRO A 30 -22.82 7.96 -7.45
C PRO A 30 -23.12 7.09 -8.67
N ALA A 31 -23.23 7.73 -9.85
CA ALA A 31 -23.44 7.02 -11.10
C ALA A 31 -22.16 6.30 -11.56
N LEU A 32 -22.35 5.16 -12.23
CA LEU A 32 -21.27 4.44 -12.91
C LEU A 32 -21.22 4.86 -14.39
N HIS A 33 -20.18 5.60 -14.78
CA HIS A 33 -19.96 6.06 -16.15
C HIS A 33 -19.02 5.12 -16.90
N MET A 34 -19.58 4.25 -17.75
CA MET A 34 -18.80 3.27 -18.54
C MET A 34 -18.38 3.79 -19.92
N SER A 35 -18.70 5.04 -20.26
CA SER A 35 -18.39 5.61 -21.57
C SER A 35 -16.88 5.68 -21.80
N SER A 36 -16.42 5.28 -22.98
CA SER A 36 -15.04 5.43 -23.43
C SER A 36 -14.76 6.82 -24.03
N THR A 37 -15.79 7.54 -24.47
CA THR A 37 -15.68 8.87 -25.07
C THR A 37 -16.83 9.76 -24.61
N PHE A 38 -16.61 11.05 -24.60
CA PHE A 38 -17.58 12.04 -24.16
C PHE A 38 -17.78 13.10 -25.25
N VAL A 39 -19.02 13.55 -25.45
CA VAL A 39 -19.35 14.62 -26.39
C VAL A 39 -18.91 15.95 -25.78
N THR A 40 -18.25 16.77 -26.58
CA THR A 40 -17.87 18.14 -26.21
C THR A 40 -18.52 19.12 -27.16
N ASP A 41 -18.88 20.29 -26.68
CA ASP A 41 -19.37 21.45 -27.42
C ASP A 41 -18.26 22.48 -27.65
N GLN A 42 -17.04 22.19 -27.22
CA GLN A 42 -15.86 23.06 -27.34
C GLN A 42 -14.82 22.46 -28.27
N VAL A 43 -14.08 23.32 -28.96
CA VAL A 43 -12.87 22.90 -29.68
C VAL A 43 -11.78 22.65 -28.64
N ALA A 44 -11.53 21.38 -28.35
CA ALA A 44 -10.51 20.96 -27.39
C ALA A 44 -9.21 20.59 -28.11
N GLY A 45 -8.09 20.84 -27.45
CA GLY A 45 -6.79 20.29 -27.83
C GLY A 45 -6.78 18.75 -27.68
N PHE A 46 -5.87 18.09 -28.39
CA PHE A 46 -5.79 16.63 -28.47
C PHE A 46 -4.43 16.10 -28.01
N SER A 47 -3.88 16.70 -26.97
CA SER A 47 -2.61 16.27 -26.40
C SER A 47 -2.69 16.16 -24.88
N ALA A 48 -1.74 15.41 -24.29
CA ALA A 48 -1.59 15.33 -22.85
C ALA A 48 -1.38 16.71 -22.18
N HIS A 49 -0.83 17.65 -22.91
CA HIS A 49 -0.57 19.02 -22.46
C HIS A 49 -1.78 19.94 -22.53
N ASP A 50 -2.81 19.53 -23.27
CA ASP A 50 -4.05 20.31 -23.44
C ASP A 50 -5.15 19.90 -22.44
N LEU A 51 -4.85 18.93 -21.57
CA LEU A 51 -5.78 18.50 -20.54
C LEU A 51 -5.71 19.46 -19.34
N GLU A 52 -6.32 20.61 -19.51
CA GLU A 52 -6.58 21.49 -18.39
C GLU A 52 -7.59 20.85 -17.44
N ASP A 53 -7.47 21.15 -16.16
CA ASP A 53 -8.31 20.59 -15.08
C ASP A 53 -9.66 21.34 -15.01
N ASP A 54 -10.30 21.52 -16.17
CA ASP A 54 -11.54 22.28 -16.35
C ASP A 54 -12.81 21.43 -16.12
N GLY A 55 -12.63 20.15 -15.75
CA GLY A 55 -13.72 19.22 -15.51
C GLY A 55 -14.33 18.61 -16.78
N ASN A 56 -13.80 18.90 -17.96
CA ASN A 56 -14.27 18.33 -19.22
C ASN A 56 -13.65 16.96 -19.47
N PHE A 57 -14.49 15.99 -19.78
CA PHE A 57 -14.06 14.65 -20.19
C PHE A 57 -14.10 14.55 -21.71
N LEU A 58 -13.08 13.94 -22.30
CA LEU A 58 -13.00 13.69 -23.75
C LEU A 58 -12.91 12.19 -24.04
N TYR A 59 -11.99 11.51 -23.37
CA TYR A 59 -11.69 10.12 -23.57
C TYR A 59 -11.33 9.44 -22.24
N ALA A 60 -11.93 8.27 -21.96
CA ALA A 60 -11.89 7.65 -20.63
C ALA A 60 -10.47 7.29 -20.14
N ARG A 61 -9.49 7.08 -21.05
CA ARG A 61 -8.10 6.87 -20.68
C ARG A 61 -7.47 8.15 -20.08
N TRP A 62 -7.93 9.32 -20.45
CA TRP A 62 -7.46 10.61 -19.95
C TRP A 62 -8.19 11.04 -18.68
N GLY A 63 -9.47 10.67 -18.56
CA GLY A 63 -10.29 10.95 -17.41
C GLY A 63 -11.67 10.30 -17.53
N ASN A 64 -12.25 9.93 -16.40
CA ASN A 64 -13.59 9.37 -16.31
C ASN A 64 -14.24 9.83 -15.00
N PRO A 65 -15.52 10.27 -15.00
CA PRO A 65 -16.18 10.81 -13.80
C PRO A 65 -16.16 9.87 -12.60
N THR A 66 -16.34 8.56 -12.82
CA THR A 66 -16.34 7.56 -11.73
C THR A 66 -14.93 7.35 -11.16
N VAL A 67 -13.90 7.36 -12.01
CA VAL A 67 -12.51 7.26 -11.56
C VAL A 67 -12.10 8.52 -10.81
N GLN A 68 -12.44 9.70 -11.32
CA GLN A 68 -12.15 11.00 -10.69
C GLN A 68 -12.79 11.10 -9.29
N MET A 69 -14.00 10.61 -9.11
CA MET A 69 -14.66 10.54 -7.80
C MET A 69 -13.80 9.75 -6.79
N LEU A 70 -13.27 8.59 -7.17
CA LEU A 70 -12.40 7.79 -6.32
C LEU A 70 -11.08 8.53 -6.04
N GLU A 71 -10.48 9.18 -7.04
CA GLU A 71 -9.27 9.98 -6.90
C GLU A 71 -9.46 11.10 -5.87
N GLN A 72 -10.56 11.85 -5.96
CA GLN A 72 -10.89 12.92 -5.00
C GLN A 72 -11.10 12.40 -3.57
N LYS A 73 -11.74 11.22 -3.43
CA LYS A 73 -11.88 10.57 -2.11
C LYS A 73 -10.52 10.24 -1.50
N LEU A 74 -9.64 9.60 -2.27
CA LEU A 74 -8.31 9.19 -1.81
C LEU A 74 -7.44 10.40 -1.47
N ALA A 75 -7.39 11.42 -2.34
CA ALA A 75 -6.67 12.66 -2.07
C ALA A 75 -7.14 13.32 -0.77
N SER A 76 -8.46 13.37 -0.54
CA SER A 76 -9.05 13.95 0.67
C SER A 76 -8.69 13.16 1.93
N LEU A 77 -8.67 11.83 1.87
CA LEU A 77 -8.31 10.98 3.00
C LEU A 77 -6.82 11.06 3.33
N GLU A 78 -5.96 11.10 2.32
CA GLU A 78 -4.52 11.30 2.51
C GLU A 78 -4.19 12.74 2.94
N GLY A 79 -5.08 13.69 2.70
CA GLY A 79 -4.88 15.10 3.00
C GLY A 79 -3.89 15.78 2.07
N VAL A 80 -3.92 15.39 0.79
CA VAL A 80 -3.11 15.92 -0.30
C VAL A 80 -3.96 16.59 -1.36
N GLU A 81 -3.33 17.17 -2.38
CA GLU A 81 -3.99 18.01 -3.39
C GLU A 81 -4.67 17.21 -4.49
N ASP A 82 -4.09 16.05 -4.86
CA ASP A 82 -4.56 15.25 -5.98
C ASP A 82 -4.21 13.77 -5.82
N CYS A 83 -4.85 12.91 -6.62
CA CYS A 83 -4.61 11.49 -6.70
C CYS A 83 -4.86 11.01 -8.14
N ILE A 84 -4.15 9.96 -8.54
CA ILE A 84 -4.42 9.23 -9.78
C ILE A 84 -4.67 7.76 -9.47
N CYS A 85 -5.72 7.18 -10.07
CA CYS A 85 -6.06 5.77 -9.97
C CYS A 85 -5.62 5.00 -11.23
N LEU A 86 -4.95 3.88 -11.00
CA LEU A 86 -4.29 3.05 -12.01
C LEU A 86 -4.77 1.60 -11.95
N ALA A 87 -4.50 0.82 -12.99
CA ALA A 87 -5.01 -0.53 -13.18
C ALA A 87 -4.64 -1.53 -12.06
N SER A 88 -3.54 -1.31 -11.36
CA SER A 88 -3.07 -2.17 -10.26
C SER A 88 -2.08 -1.43 -9.36
N GLY A 89 -1.78 -1.99 -8.18
CA GLY A 89 -0.70 -1.48 -7.33
C GLY A 89 0.65 -1.46 -8.06
N MET A 90 0.95 -2.48 -8.86
CA MET A 90 2.18 -2.48 -9.67
C MET A 90 2.19 -1.41 -10.75
N ALA A 91 1.03 -1.10 -11.35
CA ALA A 91 0.93 0.03 -12.27
C ALA A 91 1.22 1.35 -11.54
N ALA A 92 0.79 1.51 -10.28
CA ALA A 92 1.09 2.67 -9.46
C ALA A 92 2.60 2.78 -9.13
N ALA A 93 3.23 1.68 -8.72
CA ALA A 93 4.68 1.66 -8.49
C ALA A 93 5.47 1.99 -9.75
N THR A 94 5.17 1.33 -10.87
CA THR A 94 5.81 1.56 -12.16
C THR A 94 5.62 3.01 -12.63
N ALA A 95 4.43 3.58 -12.42
CA ALA A 95 4.11 4.97 -12.73
C ALA A 95 5.04 5.94 -11.98
N ILE A 96 5.26 5.73 -10.68
CA ILE A 96 6.20 6.54 -9.90
C ILE A 96 7.61 6.43 -10.48
N PHE A 97 8.11 5.21 -10.68
CA PHE A 97 9.48 5.01 -11.12
C PHE A 97 9.74 5.58 -12.52
N LEU A 98 8.88 5.28 -13.50
CA LEU A 98 9.10 5.69 -14.88
C LEU A 98 8.75 7.16 -15.16
N THR A 99 8.00 7.83 -14.28
CA THR A 99 7.77 9.28 -14.39
C THR A 99 8.95 10.10 -13.85
N PHE A 100 9.57 9.65 -12.76
CA PHE A 100 10.56 10.46 -12.04
C PHE A 100 12.00 9.99 -12.21
N LEU A 101 12.24 8.90 -12.93
CA LEU A 101 13.58 8.35 -13.18
C LEU A 101 13.85 8.20 -14.68
N SER A 102 15.03 8.60 -15.08
CA SER A 102 15.57 8.48 -16.43
C SER A 102 16.90 7.73 -16.43
N ALA A 103 17.41 7.36 -17.60
CA ALA A 103 18.73 6.75 -17.72
C ALA A 103 19.80 7.66 -17.10
N GLY A 104 20.65 7.09 -16.25
CA GLY A 104 21.68 7.79 -15.49
C GLY A 104 21.22 8.32 -14.13
N ASP A 105 19.93 8.25 -13.80
CA ASP A 105 19.44 8.57 -12.46
C ASP A 105 19.65 7.40 -11.50
N HIS A 106 19.66 7.73 -10.20
CA HIS A 106 19.75 6.78 -9.11
C HIS A 106 18.51 6.82 -8.23
N THR A 107 18.10 5.65 -7.75
CA THR A 107 17.03 5.50 -6.76
C THR A 107 17.47 4.64 -5.58
N VAL A 108 17.00 4.99 -4.37
CA VAL A 108 17.17 4.18 -3.16
C VAL A 108 15.82 3.55 -2.84
N ILE A 109 15.77 2.23 -2.76
CA ILE A 109 14.53 1.47 -2.56
C ILE A 109 14.69 0.56 -1.34
N SER A 110 13.62 0.34 -0.59
CA SER A 110 13.62 -0.62 0.53
C SER A 110 14.10 -2.00 0.06
N ASP A 111 15.05 -2.57 0.79
CA ASP A 111 15.61 -3.90 0.52
C ASP A 111 14.56 -5.01 0.63
N VAL A 112 13.56 -4.80 1.48
CA VAL A 112 12.38 -5.62 1.63
C VAL A 112 11.16 -4.76 1.33
N SER A 113 10.33 -5.20 0.41
CA SER A 113 9.10 -4.55 -0.03
C SER A 113 8.15 -5.59 -0.60
N TYR A 114 7.03 -5.18 -1.16
CA TYR A 114 6.23 -6.10 -1.97
C TYR A 114 7.11 -6.76 -3.05
N ALA A 115 7.04 -8.10 -3.17
CA ALA A 115 7.94 -8.88 -4.03
C ALA A 115 8.04 -8.34 -5.47
N GLY A 116 6.89 -7.94 -6.05
CA GLY A 116 6.87 -7.36 -7.39
C GLY A 116 7.63 -6.03 -7.51
N VAL A 117 7.66 -5.20 -6.46
CA VAL A 117 8.46 -3.97 -6.43
C VAL A 117 9.95 -4.28 -6.29
N ALA A 118 10.31 -5.26 -5.44
CA ALA A 118 11.69 -5.70 -5.29
C ALA A 118 12.26 -6.27 -6.60
N GLU A 119 11.48 -7.08 -7.32
CA GLU A 119 11.85 -7.62 -8.63
C GLU A 119 11.93 -6.53 -9.71
N LEU A 120 10.96 -5.61 -9.75
CA LEU A 120 10.98 -4.45 -10.64
C LEU A 120 12.25 -3.60 -10.44
N ALA A 121 12.57 -3.32 -9.17
CA ALA A 121 13.74 -2.53 -8.80
C ALA A 121 15.05 -3.19 -9.25
N ARG A 122 15.17 -4.49 -9.03
CA ARG A 122 16.41 -5.23 -9.28
C ARG A 122 16.57 -5.65 -10.73
N ASP A 123 15.50 -6.12 -11.37
CA ASP A 123 15.59 -6.81 -12.67
C ASP A 123 15.10 -5.91 -13.84
N THR A 124 14.26 -4.92 -13.57
CA THR A 124 13.64 -4.11 -14.63
C THR A 124 14.26 -2.71 -14.75
N LEU A 125 14.34 -1.95 -13.66
CA LEU A 125 14.86 -0.57 -13.70
C LEU A 125 16.28 -0.47 -14.29
N PRO A 126 17.23 -1.38 -13.97
CA PRO A 126 18.56 -1.34 -14.56
C PRO A 126 18.58 -1.50 -16.09
N ARG A 127 17.58 -2.18 -16.68
CA ARG A 127 17.45 -2.31 -18.13
C ARG A 127 17.14 -0.97 -18.82
N PHE A 128 16.61 0.00 -18.08
CA PHE A 128 16.37 1.37 -18.52
C PHE A 128 17.52 2.32 -18.15
N GLY A 129 18.65 1.80 -17.70
CA GLY A 129 19.82 2.60 -17.32
C GLY A 129 19.65 3.34 -15.98
N ILE A 130 18.73 2.89 -15.13
CA ILE A 130 18.48 3.47 -13.81
C ILE A 130 19.29 2.68 -12.77
N ASP A 131 20.13 3.38 -12.00
CA ASP A 131 20.88 2.78 -10.90
C ASP A 131 19.98 2.58 -9.66
N VAL A 132 20.09 1.43 -9.01
CA VAL A 132 19.28 1.08 -7.83
C VAL A 132 20.16 0.69 -6.66
N SER A 133 19.91 1.29 -5.48
CA SER A 133 20.44 0.83 -4.20
C SER A 133 19.30 0.27 -3.35
N LEU A 134 19.38 -1.01 -2.98
CA LEU A 134 18.45 -1.64 -2.05
C LEU A 134 18.99 -1.48 -0.62
N VAL A 135 18.18 -0.91 0.28
CA VAL A 135 18.62 -0.48 1.62
C VAL A 135 17.59 -0.84 2.68
N ASP A 136 18.05 -1.28 3.84
CA ASP A 136 17.21 -1.36 5.03
C ASP A 136 16.78 0.04 5.46
N MET A 137 15.51 0.40 5.20
CA MET A 137 14.97 1.73 5.50
C MET A 137 14.78 1.99 7.00
N SER A 138 14.93 0.99 7.85
CA SER A 138 14.97 1.17 9.32
C SER A 138 16.33 1.64 9.83
N ASP A 139 17.39 1.50 9.02
CA ASP A 139 18.74 2.01 9.31
C ASP A 139 18.97 3.35 8.59
N LEU A 140 18.79 4.44 9.32
CA LEU A 140 18.97 5.80 8.78
C LEU A 140 20.42 6.09 8.34
N ALA A 141 21.41 5.43 8.93
CA ALA A 141 22.81 5.59 8.52
C ALA A 141 23.03 4.92 7.15
N ALA A 142 22.49 3.73 6.94
CA ALA A 142 22.52 3.05 5.65
C ALA A 142 21.78 3.85 4.56
N VAL A 143 20.61 4.42 4.88
CA VAL A 143 19.87 5.32 3.96
C VAL A 143 20.74 6.53 3.59
N ALA A 144 21.34 7.21 4.57
CA ALA A 144 22.17 8.38 4.32
C ALA A 144 23.41 8.04 3.46
N ALA A 145 24.03 6.89 3.69
CA ALA A 145 25.21 6.43 2.94
C ALA A 145 24.88 6.03 1.49
N ALA A 146 23.64 5.61 1.21
CA ALA A 146 23.20 5.23 -0.12
C ALA A 146 22.83 6.42 -1.02
N LEU A 147 22.58 7.60 -0.45
CA LEU A 147 22.23 8.80 -1.23
C LEU A 147 23.43 9.30 -2.04
N ARG A 148 23.20 9.59 -3.33
CA ARG A 148 24.19 10.07 -4.31
C ARG A 148 23.74 11.40 -4.92
N PRO A 149 24.63 12.17 -5.57
CA PRO A 149 24.26 13.43 -6.24
C PRO A 149 23.18 13.26 -7.35
N ASN A 150 23.13 12.07 -7.97
CA ASN A 150 22.12 11.71 -8.97
C ASN A 150 20.93 10.93 -8.41
N THR A 151 20.77 10.83 -7.08
CA THR A 151 19.57 10.25 -6.48
C THR A 151 18.38 11.17 -6.72
N LYS A 152 17.34 10.66 -7.37
CA LYS A 152 16.10 11.40 -7.68
C LYS A 152 14.90 10.95 -6.86
N LEU A 153 14.91 9.69 -6.41
CA LEU A 153 13.79 9.09 -5.71
C LEU A 153 14.28 8.18 -4.59
N VAL A 154 13.62 8.25 -3.44
CA VAL A 154 13.69 7.27 -2.36
C VAL A 154 12.32 6.61 -2.23
N HIS A 155 12.22 5.29 -2.43
CA HIS A 155 10.98 4.55 -2.31
C HIS A 155 10.99 3.66 -1.07
N THR A 156 10.01 3.87 -0.19
CA THR A 156 9.85 3.11 1.05
C THR A 156 8.57 2.30 1.03
N GLU A 157 8.47 1.35 1.95
CA GLU A 157 7.23 0.67 2.32
C GLU A 157 7.15 0.64 3.85
N SER A 158 6.01 1.02 4.43
CA SER A 158 5.85 1.01 5.88
C SER A 158 4.39 0.84 6.29
N PRO A 159 4.05 -0.22 7.09
CA PRO A 159 4.89 -1.37 7.48
C PRO A 159 5.30 -2.24 6.28
N VAL A 160 6.48 -2.85 6.37
CA VAL A 160 7.06 -3.66 5.28
C VAL A 160 6.44 -5.06 5.19
N ASN A 161 5.99 -5.44 4.01
CA ASN A 161 5.53 -6.79 3.71
C ASN A 161 6.74 -7.74 3.41
N PRO A 162 6.86 -8.92 4.05
CA PRO A 162 5.91 -9.54 4.98
C PRO A 162 6.26 -9.36 6.47
N ILE A 163 7.35 -8.73 6.81
CA ILE A 163 7.99 -8.78 8.14
C ILE A 163 7.52 -7.69 9.11
N GLY A 164 6.61 -6.80 8.72
CA GLY A 164 6.05 -5.77 9.59
C GLY A 164 7.06 -4.73 10.12
N ARG A 165 8.31 -4.70 9.58
CA ARG A 165 9.33 -3.70 9.94
C ARG A 165 8.84 -2.31 9.55
N LEU A 166 9.10 -1.30 10.40
CA LEU A 166 8.70 0.07 10.15
C LEU A 166 9.87 0.92 9.66
N THR A 167 9.55 1.88 8.81
CA THR A 167 10.46 2.97 8.40
C THR A 167 10.08 4.24 9.17
N ASP A 168 11.05 4.93 9.77
CA ASP A 168 10.81 6.30 10.28
C ASP A 168 10.70 7.25 9.08
N LEU A 169 9.46 7.42 8.60
CA LEU A 169 9.18 8.15 7.37
C LEU A 169 9.61 9.61 7.45
N ALA A 170 9.43 10.26 8.60
CA ALA A 170 9.82 11.65 8.78
C ALA A 170 11.35 11.82 8.70
N ALA A 171 12.11 10.89 9.28
CA ALA A 171 13.56 10.93 9.23
C ALA A 171 14.10 10.62 7.82
N VAL A 172 13.56 9.61 7.14
CA VAL A 172 13.93 9.27 5.77
C VAL A 172 13.61 10.41 4.81
N SER A 173 12.40 11.01 4.92
CA SER A 173 12.00 12.16 4.09
C SER A 173 12.98 13.33 4.26
N LYS A 174 13.38 13.63 5.50
CA LYS A 174 14.34 14.69 5.76
C LYS A 174 15.72 14.44 5.11
N LEU A 175 16.19 13.19 5.13
CA LEU A 175 17.45 12.81 4.49
C LEU A 175 17.36 12.93 2.96
N ALA A 176 16.30 12.38 2.36
CA ALA A 176 16.07 12.40 0.92
C ALA A 176 15.92 13.83 0.39
N HIS A 177 15.08 14.65 1.02
CA HIS A 177 14.88 16.05 0.61
C HIS A 177 16.16 16.88 0.72
N LYS A 178 17.01 16.63 1.74
CA LYS A 178 18.31 17.28 1.84
C LYS A 178 19.24 16.92 0.66
N ALA A 179 19.08 15.74 0.09
CA ALA A 179 19.80 15.30 -1.10
C ALA A 179 19.14 15.74 -2.42
N GLY A 180 17.99 16.41 -2.37
CA GLY A 180 17.21 16.85 -3.55
C GLY A 180 16.38 15.76 -4.19
N ALA A 181 16.13 14.63 -3.49
CA ALA A 181 15.35 13.51 -3.98
C ALA A 181 13.89 13.60 -3.48
N LEU A 182 12.94 13.15 -4.32
CA LEU A 182 11.55 12.89 -3.91
C LEU A 182 11.48 11.64 -3.02
N VAL A 183 10.43 11.56 -2.21
CA VAL A 183 10.14 10.38 -1.40
C VAL A 183 8.77 9.82 -1.75
N SER A 184 8.74 8.52 -2.08
CA SER A 184 7.50 7.77 -2.22
C SER A 184 7.38 6.69 -1.16
N CYS A 185 6.14 6.38 -0.76
CA CYS A 185 5.85 5.33 0.23
C CYS A 185 4.71 4.45 -0.25
N ASP A 186 4.93 3.15 -0.30
CA ASP A 186 3.83 2.19 -0.34
C ASP A 186 3.22 2.10 1.07
N ALA A 187 2.03 2.69 1.22
CA ALA A 187 1.27 2.72 2.47
C ALA A 187 0.11 1.70 2.48
N THR A 188 0.17 0.68 1.62
CA THR A 188 -0.91 -0.30 1.44
C THR A 188 -1.28 -1.01 2.75
N PHE A 189 -0.31 -1.40 3.59
CA PHE A 189 -0.58 -2.06 4.87
C PHE A 189 -1.20 -1.11 5.89
N ALA A 190 -0.76 0.15 5.92
CA ALA A 190 -1.26 1.13 6.86
C ALA A 190 -2.64 1.68 6.47
N SER A 191 -2.91 1.82 5.18
CA SER A 191 -4.05 2.58 4.63
C SER A 191 -4.02 4.08 5.02
N PRO A 192 -4.87 4.95 4.43
CA PRO A 192 -4.96 6.36 4.84
C PRO A 192 -5.36 6.56 6.31
N LEU A 193 -5.89 5.53 6.96
CA LEU A 193 -6.34 5.58 8.36
C LEU A 193 -5.24 5.21 9.36
N GLY A 194 -4.34 4.31 8.96
CA GLY A 194 -3.27 3.86 9.84
C GLY A 194 -2.06 4.78 9.85
N GLN A 195 -1.79 5.44 8.73
CA GLN A 195 -0.61 6.31 8.62
C GLN A 195 -0.87 7.42 7.62
N ARG A 196 -0.83 8.65 8.09
CA ARG A 196 -0.99 9.81 7.21
C ARG A 196 0.37 10.27 6.67
N SER A 197 0.84 9.56 5.67
CA SER A 197 2.21 9.65 5.13
C SER A 197 2.59 11.06 4.65
N ALA A 198 1.64 11.82 4.09
CA ALA A 198 1.86 13.21 3.67
C ALA A 198 2.39 14.11 4.80
N PHE A 199 1.89 13.92 6.02
CA PHE A 199 2.32 14.73 7.18
C PHE A 199 3.69 14.33 7.73
N LEU A 200 4.23 13.21 7.24
CA LEU A 200 5.58 12.72 7.55
C LEU A 200 6.61 13.10 6.47
N GLY A 201 6.18 13.92 5.49
CA GLY A 201 7.05 14.43 4.44
C GLY A 201 7.13 13.56 3.19
N ILE A 202 6.24 12.60 3.03
CA ILE A 202 6.14 11.79 1.80
C ILE A 202 5.54 12.62 0.68
N ASP A 203 6.20 12.66 -0.47
CA ASP A 203 5.76 13.40 -1.66
C ASP A 203 4.71 12.65 -2.48
N LEU A 204 4.87 11.31 -2.56
CA LEU A 204 4.04 10.41 -3.34
C LEU A 204 3.60 9.22 -2.48
N ILE A 205 2.32 9.11 -2.19
CA ILE A 205 1.75 8.04 -1.37
C ILE A 205 1.10 7.04 -2.31
N MET A 206 1.62 5.82 -2.29
CA MET A 206 1.11 4.73 -3.10
C MET A 206 0.21 3.81 -2.28
N HIS A 207 -0.88 3.35 -2.91
CA HIS A 207 -1.72 2.27 -2.40
C HIS A 207 -2.01 1.23 -3.48
N SER A 208 -1.91 -0.04 -3.14
CA SER A 208 -2.68 -1.06 -3.82
C SER A 208 -4.12 -0.99 -3.31
N VAL A 209 -5.00 -0.30 -4.03
CA VAL A 209 -6.41 -0.16 -3.62
C VAL A 209 -7.19 -1.47 -3.71
N THR A 210 -6.59 -2.51 -4.29
CA THR A 210 -7.00 -3.92 -4.23
C THR A 210 -7.18 -4.41 -2.79
N LYS A 211 -6.43 -3.83 -1.83
CA LYS A 211 -6.29 -4.29 -0.44
C LYS A 211 -7.31 -3.59 0.46
N TYR A 212 -6.89 -3.06 1.61
CA TYR A 212 -7.78 -2.41 2.58
C TYR A 212 -8.70 -1.36 1.99
N VAL A 213 -8.25 -0.58 1.02
CA VAL A 213 -9.06 0.49 0.42
C VAL A 213 -10.33 -0.09 -0.21
N GLY A 214 -10.23 -1.07 -1.09
CA GLY A 214 -11.38 -1.80 -1.63
C GLY A 214 -12.03 -2.72 -0.58
N GLY A 215 -11.24 -3.51 0.11
CA GLY A 215 -11.60 -4.30 1.29
C GLY A 215 -12.49 -5.52 1.05
N HIS A 216 -12.88 -5.83 -0.19
CA HIS A 216 -13.81 -6.91 -0.51
C HIS A 216 -13.16 -8.06 -1.29
N GLY A 217 -11.94 -7.85 -1.86
CA GLY A 217 -11.23 -8.86 -2.63
C GLY A 217 -11.83 -9.11 -4.01
N ASP A 218 -12.58 -8.17 -4.55
CA ASP A 218 -13.37 -8.26 -5.78
C ASP A 218 -12.95 -7.24 -6.86
N ALA A 219 -12.01 -6.35 -6.56
CA ALA A 219 -11.49 -5.35 -7.48
C ALA A 219 -9.97 -5.24 -7.40
N VAL A 220 -9.32 -5.06 -8.53
CA VAL A 220 -7.89 -4.77 -8.64
C VAL A 220 -7.67 -3.32 -9.03
N GLY A 221 -6.72 -2.65 -8.35
CA GLY A 221 -6.38 -1.28 -8.66
C GLY A 221 -5.18 -0.79 -7.86
N GLY A 222 -4.63 0.35 -8.28
CA GLY A 222 -3.59 1.11 -7.60
C GLY A 222 -3.93 2.58 -7.54
N ALA A 223 -3.29 3.31 -6.66
CA ALA A 223 -3.41 4.76 -6.59
C ALA A 223 -2.09 5.40 -6.18
N VAL A 224 -1.84 6.61 -6.66
CA VAL A 224 -0.76 7.48 -6.19
C VAL A 224 -1.37 8.83 -5.84
N ALA A 225 -1.16 9.28 -4.61
CA ALA A 225 -1.67 10.54 -4.08
C ALA A 225 -0.50 11.47 -3.71
N GLY A 226 -0.65 12.77 -3.93
CA GLY A 226 0.41 13.74 -3.65
C GLY A 226 0.05 15.17 -4.06
N ARG A 227 1.09 16.02 -4.23
CA ARG A 227 0.90 17.36 -4.77
C ARG A 227 0.42 17.30 -6.22
N ARG A 228 -0.48 18.19 -6.61
CA ARG A 228 -1.07 18.27 -7.94
C ARG A 228 -0.01 18.26 -9.06
N GLU A 229 1.04 19.03 -8.90
CA GLU A 229 2.15 19.10 -9.86
C GLU A 229 2.76 17.71 -10.16
N LEU A 230 2.99 16.89 -9.12
CA LEU A 230 3.57 15.56 -9.28
C LEU A 230 2.56 14.57 -9.87
N ILE A 231 1.31 14.66 -9.44
CA ILE A 231 0.24 13.78 -9.94
C ILE A 231 -0.07 14.08 -11.40
N SER A 232 -0.04 15.35 -11.84
CA SER A 232 -0.22 15.73 -13.24
C SER A 232 0.87 15.13 -14.14
N GLN A 233 2.14 15.08 -13.68
CA GLN A 233 3.22 14.41 -14.43
C GLN A 233 2.95 12.90 -14.56
N ILE A 234 2.54 12.23 -13.46
CA ILE A 234 2.18 10.80 -13.51
C ILE A 234 0.97 10.59 -14.45
N ARG A 235 -0.03 11.48 -14.43
CA ARG A 235 -1.22 11.39 -15.29
C ARG A 235 -0.84 11.47 -16.76
N GLY A 236 0.00 12.44 -17.13
CA GLY A 236 0.50 12.59 -18.49
C GLY A 236 1.26 11.35 -18.96
N GLU A 237 2.23 10.88 -18.18
CA GLU A 237 3.09 9.77 -18.60
C GLU A 237 2.38 8.42 -18.48
N SER A 238 1.82 8.10 -17.32
CA SER A 238 1.35 6.74 -17.06
C SER A 238 -0.08 6.47 -17.51
N ALA A 239 -1.01 7.42 -17.36
CA ALA A 239 -2.38 7.21 -17.83
C ALA A 239 -2.48 7.42 -19.35
N ILE A 240 -1.84 8.46 -19.87
CA ILE A 240 -2.01 8.86 -21.29
C ILE A 240 -1.09 8.04 -22.18
N HIS A 241 0.22 7.98 -21.89
CA HIS A 241 1.20 7.31 -22.74
C HIS A 241 1.26 5.80 -22.49
N HIS A 242 1.39 5.36 -21.23
CA HIS A 242 1.49 3.92 -20.90
C HIS A 242 0.13 3.23 -20.86
N GLY A 243 -0.97 3.97 -20.65
CA GLY A 243 -2.32 3.42 -20.66
C GLY A 243 -2.72 2.59 -19.44
N GLY A 244 -2.02 2.73 -18.30
CA GLY A 244 -2.23 1.96 -17.07
C GLY A 244 -3.47 2.37 -16.26
N VAL A 245 -4.57 2.75 -16.90
CA VAL A 245 -5.76 3.35 -16.28
C VAL A 245 -6.66 2.35 -15.60
N MET A 246 -7.33 2.78 -14.55
CA MET A 246 -8.32 1.98 -13.82
C MET A 246 -9.64 1.90 -14.61
N SER A 247 -10.28 0.72 -14.59
CA SER A 247 -11.65 0.55 -15.08
C SER A 247 -12.63 1.33 -14.20
N PRO A 248 -13.60 2.07 -14.78
CA PRO A 248 -14.66 2.74 -14.01
C PRO A 248 -15.44 1.79 -13.11
N PHE A 249 -15.64 0.54 -13.54
CA PHE A 249 -16.32 -0.46 -12.72
C PHE A 249 -15.51 -0.81 -11.46
N ASN A 250 -14.20 -1.04 -11.60
CA ASN A 250 -13.34 -1.26 -10.44
C ASN A 250 -13.30 -0.02 -9.53
N ALA A 251 -13.22 1.18 -10.11
CA ALA A 251 -13.25 2.43 -9.34
C ALA A 251 -14.53 2.56 -8.50
N TRP A 252 -15.68 2.21 -9.08
CA TRP A 252 -16.96 2.24 -8.39
C TRP A 252 -17.02 1.22 -7.23
N LEU A 253 -16.55 -0.02 -7.43
CA LEU A 253 -16.45 -1.03 -6.36
C LEU A 253 -15.51 -0.55 -5.23
N VAL A 254 -14.33 -0.03 -5.59
CA VAL A 254 -13.34 0.47 -4.62
C VAL A 254 -13.91 1.66 -3.85
N ALA A 255 -14.60 2.61 -4.50
CA ALA A 255 -15.21 3.76 -3.83
C ALA A 255 -16.25 3.34 -2.78
N ARG A 256 -17.07 2.32 -3.07
CA ARG A 256 -18.00 1.75 -2.10
C ARG A 256 -17.27 1.16 -0.88
N GLY A 257 -16.20 0.40 -1.13
CA GLY A 257 -15.36 -0.14 -0.06
C GLY A 257 -14.70 0.97 0.77
N LEU A 258 -14.17 1.99 0.11
CA LEU A 258 -13.51 3.12 0.74
C LEU A 258 -14.41 3.91 1.69
N SER A 259 -15.70 4.05 1.36
CA SER A 259 -16.68 4.74 2.22
C SER A 259 -16.82 4.09 3.61
N LEU A 260 -16.53 2.78 3.72
CA LEU A 260 -16.55 2.04 4.99
C LEU A 260 -15.16 1.75 5.56
N LEU A 261 -14.10 2.26 4.93
CA LEU A 261 -12.72 2.01 5.37
C LEU A 261 -12.49 2.32 6.85
N PRO A 262 -12.95 3.46 7.41
CA PRO A 262 -12.70 3.76 8.82
C PRO A 262 -13.30 2.72 9.79
N LEU A 263 -14.52 2.25 9.53
CA LEU A 263 -15.16 1.21 10.34
C LEU A 263 -14.40 -0.12 10.23
N ARG A 264 -14.04 -0.49 9.00
CA ARG A 264 -13.30 -1.75 8.77
C ARG A 264 -11.93 -1.72 9.42
N MET A 265 -11.16 -0.63 9.29
CA MET A 265 -9.83 -0.53 9.90
C MET A 265 -9.87 -0.62 11.42
N THR A 266 -10.89 -0.04 12.08
CA THR A 266 -11.09 -0.20 13.52
C THR A 266 -11.34 -1.67 13.90
N ALA A 267 -12.17 -2.36 13.15
CA ALA A 267 -12.45 -3.77 13.41
C ALA A 267 -11.25 -4.68 13.09
N HIS A 268 -10.55 -4.44 11.98
CA HIS A 268 -9.32 -5.16 11.62
C HIS A 268 -8.26 -5.04 12.73
N GLU A 269 -8.03 -3.83 13.23
CA GLU A 269 -7.05 -3.59 14.31
C GLU A 269 -7.46 -4.29 15.60
N ALA A 270 -8.72 -4.18 16.02
CA ALA A 270 -9.20 -4.83 17.24
C ALA A 270 -9.06 -6.36 17.17
N GLY A 271 -9.44 -6.95 16.03
CA GLY A 271 -9.26 -8.38 15.79
C GLY A 271 -7.78 -8.79 15.78
N ALA A 272 -6.93 -8.01 15.09
CA ALA A 272 -5.50 -8.28 15.02
C ALA A 272 -4.81 -8.18 16.38
N GLN A 273 -5.18 -7.19 17.20
CA GLN A 273 -4.64 -7.05 18.55
C GLN A 273 -4.97 -8.29 19.40
N ALA A 274 -6.23 -8.72 19.44
CA ALA A 274 -6.65 -9.90 20.19
C ALA A 274 -5.94 -11.19 19.72
N LEU A 275 -5.83 -11.38 18.41
CA LEU A 275 -5.13 -12.54 17.86
C LEU A 275 -3.61 -12.49 18.11
N ALA A 276 -2.99 -11.32 17.99
CA ALA A 276 -1.57 -11.16 18.24
C ALA A 276 -1.20 -11.47 19.71
N GLU A 277 -2.00 -10.98 20.66
CA GLU A 277 -1.84 -11.28 22.09
C GLU A 277 -2.04 -12.78 22.38
N TRP A 278 -3.03 -13.41 21.78
CA TRP A 278 -3.24 -14.84 21.91
C TRP A 278 -2.09 -15.66 21.29
N LEU A 279 -1.59 -15.26 20.12
CA LEU A 279 -0.46 -15.91 19.46
C LEU A 279 0.82 -15.85 20.30
N GLU A 280 1.11 -14.73 20.98
CA GLU A 280 2.27 -14.62 21.89
C GLU A 280 2.24 -15.64 23.03
N ALA A 281 1.06 -16.07 23.44
CA ALA A 281 0.89 -17.06 24.50
C ALA A 281 0.98 -18.52 24.01
N GLN A 282 1.10 -18.77 22.70
CA GLN A 282 1.10 -20.13 22.18
C GLN A 282 2.50 -20.76 22.22
N PRO A 283 2.66 -21.98 22.77
CA PRO A 283 3.97 -22.64 22.91
C PRO A 283 4.71 -22.87 21.58
N LEU A 284 4.00 -23.06 20.47
CA LEU A 284 4.57 -23.26 19.14
C LEU A 284 5.00 -21.96 18.44
N VAL A 285 4.50 -20.81 18.90
CA VAL A 285 4.82 -19.52 18.33
C VAL A 285 6.07 -18.96 19.01
N THR A 286 7.13 -18.80 18.24
CA THR A 286 8.41 -18.32 18.77
C THR A 286 8.52 -16.80 18.75
N ARG A 287 7.75 -16.14 17.92
CA ARG A 287 7.70 -14.68 17.82
C ARG A 287 6.43 -14.22 17.10
N VAL A 288 5.84 -13.14 17.60
CA VAL A 288 4.79 -12.38 16.90
C VAL A 288 5.35 -11.02 16.49
N ILE A 289 5.01 -10.58 15.30
CA ILE A 289 5.42 -9.29 14.73
C ILE A 289 4.14 -8.55 14.38
N TYR A 290 3.75 -7.63 15.26
CA TYR A 290 2.58 -6.78 15.11
C TYR A 290 2.87 -5.42 15.77
N PRO A 291 2.79 -4.28 15.05
CA PRO A 291 3.19 -2.98 15.58
C PRO A 291 2.42 -2.54 16.84
N GLY A 292 1.20 -3.07 17.04
CA GLY A 292 0.36 -2.82 18.21
C GLY A 292 0.86 -3.50 19.50
N LEU A 293 1.73 -4.50 19.42
CA LEU A 293 2.27 -5.19 20.59
C LEU A 293 3.47 -4.46 21.19
N PRO A 294 3.58 -4.34 22.52
CA PRO A 294 4.77 -3.81 23.19
C PRO A 294 6.06 -4.58 22.89
N SER A 295 5.97 -5.88 22.53
CA SER A 295 7.08 -6.74 22.13
C SER A 295 7.65 -6.42 20.74
N HIS A 296 6.93 -5.65 19.92
CA HIS A 296 7.44 -5.25 18.61
C HIS A 296 8.68 -4.36 18.76
N PRO A 297 9.81 -4.65 18.07
CA PRO A 297 11.06 -3.89 18.26
C PRO A 297 10.94 -2.39 18.02
N GLN A 298 9.98 -1.99 17.18
CA GLN A 298 9.72 -0.59 16.82
C GLN A 298 8.35 -0.08 17.33
N HIS A 299 7.82 -0.66 18.43
CA HIS A 299 6.54 -0.25 19.01
C HIS A 299 6.47 1.25 19.31
N ALA A 300 7.54 1.83 19.86
CA ALA A 300 7.61 3.28 20.11
C ALA A 300 7.53 4.12 18.82
N LEU A 301 8.07 3.63 17.71
CA LEU A 301 7.91 4.27 16.40
C LEU A 301 6.47 4.13 15.90
N ALA A 302 5.87 2.95 16.04
CA ALA A 302 4.47 2.73 15.68
C ALA A 302 3.55 3.72 16.40
N GLN A 303 3.67 3.83 17.72
CA GLN A 303 2.87 4.76 18.53
C GLN A 303 3.05 6.24 18.13
N ARG A 304 4.22 6.63 17.64
CA ARG A 304 4.49 8.00 17.19
C ARG A 304 3.97 8.28 15.79
N GLN A 305 4.02 7.29 14.89
CA GLN A 305 3.81 7.45 13.45
C GLN A 305 2.45 6.95 12.97
N MET A 306 1.89 5.94 13.64
CA MET A 306 0.65 5.26 13.23
C MET A 306 -0.51 5.66 14.15
N THR A 307 -1.71 5.72 13.56
CA THR A 307 -2.98 5.96 14.25
C THR A 307 -3.86 4.71 14.28
N ASN A 308 -3.48 3.68 13.52
CA ASN A 308 -4.08 2.35 13.48
C ASN A 308 -3.02 1.36 13.03
N ASN A 309 -2.84 0.26 13.74
CA ASN A 309 -1.79 -0.73 13.49
C ASN A 309 -2.16 -1.76 12.40
N SER A 310 -3.28 -1.56 11.72
CA SER A 310 -3.86 -2.42 10.69
C SER A 310 -4.24 -3.84 11.17
N GLY A 311 -4.65 -4.68 10.24
CA GLY A 311 -4.99 -6.09 10.49
C GLY A 311 -3.89 -7.07 10.08
N MET A 312 -2.64 -6.61 9.90
CA MET A 312 -1.55 -7.47 9.43
C MET A 312 -0.70 -7.98 10.58
N ILE A 313 -0.70 -9.29 10.77
CA ILE A 313 0.16 -9.99 11.75
C ILE A 313 1.13 -10.87 10.98
N SER A 314 2.40 -10.91 11.40
CA SER A 314 3.33 -11.97 11.02
C SER A 314 3.80 -12.70 12.26
N PHE A 315 3.93 -14.04 12.18
CA PHE A 315 4.45 -14.83 13.30
C PHE A 315 5.31 -15.99 12.85
N GLN A 316 6.22 -16.42 13.71
CA GLN A 316 7.19 -17.49 13.48
C GLN A 316 6.84 -18.73 14.33
N VAL A 317 7.19 -19.91 13.81
CA VAL A 317 6.93 -21.21 14.46
C VAL A 317 8.19 -22.11 14.46
N GLY A 318 9.30 -21.57 14.89
CA GLY A 318 10.59 -22.29 14.87
C GLY A 318 11.26 -22.24 13.51
N ASN A 319 11.50 -23.40 12.88
CA ASN A 319 12.23 -23.49 11.60
C ASN A 319 11.30 -23.72 10.39
N ALA A 320 11.87 -23.66 9.17
CA ALA A 320 11.13 -23.82 7.94
C ALA A 320 10.38 -25.17 7.82
N ALA A 321 10.95 -26.27 8.32
CA ALA A 321 10.30 -27.58 8.28
C ALA A 321 9.03 -27.61 9.15
N THR A 322 9.10 -27.01 10.36
CA THR A 322 7.94 -26.83 11.23
C THR A 322 6.91 -25.91 10.56
N GLY A 323 7.33 -24.81 9.95
CA GLY A 323 6.45 -23.90 9.23
C GLY A 323 5.68 -24.59 8.10
N ARG A 324 6.35 -25.36 7.26
CA ARG A 324 5.69 -26.16 6.19
C ARG A 324 4.70 -27.18 6.74
N LYS A 325 5.04 -27.88 7.85
CA LYS A 325 4.13 -28.83 8.49
C LYS A 325 2.86 -28.13 8.98
N ILE A 326 3.01 -27.00 9.67
CA ILE A 326 1.88 -26.23 10.18
C ILE A 326 1.06 -25.63 9.03
N ALA A 327 1.71 -25.18 7.95
CA ALA A 327 1.01 -24.71 6.77
C ALA A 327 0.09 -25.80 6.16
N GLN A 328 0.58 -27.04 6.09
CA GLN A 328 -0.27 -28.15 5.67
C GLN A 328 -1.42 -28.42 6.65
N GLN A 329 -1.17 -28.36 7.96
CA GLN A 329 -2.24 -28.47 8.95
C GLN A 329 -3.30 -27.36 8.81
N MET A 330 -2.87 -26.13 8.50
CA MET A 330 -3.80 -25.02 8.21
C MET A 330 -4.66 -25.28 6.98
N ILE A 331 -4.06 -25.77 5.89
CA ILE A 331 -4.80 -26.13 4.68
C ILE A 331 -5.85 -27.21 4.98
N ASP A 332 -5.51 -28.18 5.82
CA ASP A 332 -6.36 -29.35 6.09
C ASP A 332 -7.46 -29.09 7.14
N ARG A 333 -7.28 -28.12 8.05
CA ARG A 333 -8.11 -27.99 9.26
C ARG A 333 -8.81 -26.65 9.44
N LEU A 334 -8.32 -25.56 8.80
CA LEU A 334 -8.99 -24.26 8.95
C LEU A 334 -10.35 -24.27 8.25
N GLU A 335 -11.37 -23.81 8.97
CA GLU A 335 -12.75 -23.74 8.48
C GLU A 335 -13.19 -22.31 8.15
N ILE A 336 -12.61 -21.30 8.82
CA ILE A 336 -12.97 -19.88 8.71
C ILE A 336 -11.89 -19.11 7.96
N ILE A 337 -10.64 -19.26 8.41
CA ILE A 337 -9.50 -18.55 7.84
C ILE A 337 -9.06 -19.22 6.55
N HIS A 338 -9.04 -18.47 5.45
CA HIS A 338 -8.62 -19.01 4.18
C HIS A 338 -7.09 -19.06 4.06
N TYR A 339 -6.55 -20.22 3.69
CA TYR A 339 -5.13 -20.34 3.33
C TYR A 339 -4.93 -19.80 1.92
N ALA A 340 -4.62 -18.51 1.82
CA ALA A 340 -4.53 -17.81 0.55
C ALA A 340 -3.59 -16.60 0.62
N VAL A 341 -3.02 -16.24 -0.53
CA VAL A 341 -2.30 -14.98 -0.71
C VAL A 341 -3.28 -13.79 -0.71
N SER A 342 -2.75 -12.57 -0.75
CA SER A 342 -3.47 -11.30 -0.64
C SER A 342 -3.66 -10.86 0.81
N LEU A 343 -4.40 -9.76 1.03
CA LEU A 343 -4.62 -9.16 2.35
C LEU A 343 -5.70 -8.07 2.29
N GLY A 344 -6.12 -7.60 3.45
CA GLY A 344 -7.01 -6.44 3.58
C GLY A 344 -8.45 -6.72 3.17
N HIS A 345 -8.83 -8.00 3.04
CA HIS A 345 -10.20 -8.42 2.79
C HIS A 345 -11.02 -8.39 4.08
N HIS A 346 -12.33 -8.34 3.96
CA HIS A 346 -13.25 -8.54 5.07
C HIS A 346 -13.18 -9.95 5.66
N ARG A 347 -12.59 -10.92 4.94
CA ARG A 347 -12.30 -12.29 5.39
C ARG A 347 -10.85 -12.45 5.78
N SER A 348 -10.58 -13.22 6.82
CA SER A 348 -9.24 -13.54 7.27
C SER A 348 -8.50 -14.45 6.29
N LEU A 349 -7.25 -14.10 6.03
CA LEU A 349 -6.34 -14.85 5.14
C LEU A 349 -5.04 -15.15 5.87
N ILE A 350 -4.46 -16.33 5.64
CA ILE A 350 -3.15 -16.70 6.17
C ILE A 350 -2.32 -17.39 5.10
N PHE A 351 -1.01 -17.17 5.11
CA PHE A 351 -0.10 -17.80 4.16
C PHE A 351 1.31 -17.94 4.74
N TRP A 352 1.95 -19.11 4.55
CA TRP A 352 3.35 -19.34 4.92
C TRP A 352 4.29 -18.74 3.89
N MET A 353 5.23 -17.92 4.33
CA MET A 353 6.25 -17.29 3.51
C MET A 353 7.63 -17.72 4.01
N GLU A 354 8.23 -18.68 3.32
CA GLU A 354 9.54 -19.22 3.66
C GLU A 354 10.64 -18.26 3.24
N THR A 355 11.55 -17.96 4.16
CA THR A 355 12.65 -17.02 3.92
C THR A 355 13.52 -17.46 2.75
N GLN A 356 13.91 -18.73 2.68
CA GLN A 356 14.78 -19.21 1.59
C GLN A 356 14.10 -19.03 0.23
N GLY A 357 12.82 -19.37 0.10
CA GLY A 357 12.08 -19.17 -1.15
C GLY A 357 12.04 -17.70 -1.61
N LEU A 358 11.86 -16.76 -0.65
CA LEU A 358 11.89 -15.33 -0.95
C LEU A 358 13.29 -14.85 -1.36
N MET A 359 14.35 -15.41 -0.73
CA MET A 359 15.74 -15.07 -1.10
C MET A 359 16.10 -15.61 -2.47
N ASP A 360 15.64 -16.81 -2.82
CA ASP A 360 15.93 -17.42 -4.13
C ASP A 360 15.21 -16.72 -5.30
N THR A 361 14.11 -16.02 -5.02
CA THR A 361 13.25 -15.40 -6.04
C THR A 361 13.25 -13.88 -5.98
N SER A 362 12.61 -13.31 -4.96
CA SER A 362 12.22 -11.89 -4.97
C SER A 362 13.24 -10.97 -4.33
N PHE A 363 13.80 -11.32 -3.15
CA PHE A 363 14.66 -10.38 -2.43
C PHE A 363 16.15 -10.54 -2.73
N ARG A 364 16.65 -11.77 -2.81
CA ARG A 364 18.07 -12.10 -3.08
C ARG A 364 19.04 -11.37 -2.15
N LEU A 365 18.66 -11.17 -0.89
CA LEU A 365 19.48 -10.53 0.10
C LEU A 365 20.65 -11.41 0.52
N SER A 366 21.78 -10.79 0.89
CA SER A 366 22.97 -11.48 1.39
C SER A 366 23.65 -10.64 2.49
N GLY A 367 24.61 -11.24 3.21
CA GLY A 367 25.35 -10.57 4.26
C GLY A 367 24.46 -9.89 5.30
N ALA A 368 24.78 -8.66 5.67
CA ALA A 368 24.09 -7.90 6.71
C ALA A 368 22.59 -7.67 6.41
N GLN A 369 22.20 -7.52 5.15
CA GLN A 369 20.78 -7.36 4.77
C GLN A 369 19.98 -8.65 5.04
N LEU A 370 20.54 -9.81 4.72
CA LEU A 370 19.91 -11.09 5.04
C LEU A 370 19.81 -11.30 6.55
N GLU A 371 20.83 -10.92 7.31
CA GLU A 371 20.82 -10.99 8.77
C GLU A 371 19.75 -10.04 9.35
N SER A 372 19.63 -8.82 8.85
CA SER A 372 18.57 -7.89 9.21
C SER A 372 17.19 -8.47 8.91
N TYR A 373 16.97 -9.01 7.71
CA TYR A 373 15.72 -9.68 7.38
C TYR A 373 15.41 -10.83 8.36
N ARG A 374 16.38 -11.72 8.60
CA ARG A 374 16.21 -12.89 9.49
C ARG A 374 15.96 -12.50 10.94
N SER A 375 16.43 -11.31 11.37
CA SER A 375 16.11 -10.80 12.70
C SER A 375 14.61 -10.53 12.90
N TYR A 376 13.85 -10.35 11.83
CA TYR A 376 12.39 -10.24 11.82
C TYR A 376 11.72 -11.52 11.30
N GLY A 377 12.16 -12.01 10.16
CA GLY A 377 11.51 -13.08 9.41
C GLY A 377 11.92 -14.51 9.81
N GLY A 378 13.02 -14.69 10.57
CA GLY A 378 13.55 -16.02 10.89
C GLY A 378 13.77 -16.88 9.64
N ASP A 379 13.40 -18.15 9.71
CA ASP A 379 13.38 -19.07 8.57
C ASP A 379 12.10 -18.97 7.72
N GLY A 380 11.13 -18.20 8.19
CA GLY A 380 9.87 -17.91 7.53
C GLY A 380 8.83 -17.39 8.50
N VAL A 381 7.79 -16.78 7.96
CA VAL A 381 6.66 -16.25 8.71
C VAL A 381 5.34 -16.75 8.14
N PHE A 382 4.38 -17.01 9.03
CA PHE A 382 2.98 -16.93 8.67
C PHE A 382 2.58 -15.47 8.62
N ARG A 383 2.15 -15.00 7.46
CA ARG A 383 1.57 -13.67 7.31
C ARG A 383 0.05 -13.83 7.32
N MET A 384 -0.59 -13.26 8.32
CA MET A 384 -2.02 -13.25 8.49
C MET A 384 -2.59 -11.87 8.24
N SER A 385 -3.64 -11.80 7.42
CA SER A 385 -4.51 -10.63 7.26
C SER A 385 -5.80 -10.92 8.01
N VAL A 386 -5.98 -10.30 9.16
CA VAL A 386 -7.17 -10.47 9.99
C VAL A 386 -8.34 -9.74 9.34
N GLY A 387 -9.45 -10.44 9.19
CA GLY A 387 -10.70 -9.92 8.60
C GLY A 387 -11.59 -9.21 9.62
N LEU A 388 -12.90 -9.37 9.46
CA LEU A 388 -13.93 -8.73 10.28
C LEU A 388 -14.75 -9.74 11.08
N GLU A 389 -14.32 -11.00 11.09
CA GLU A 389 -14.93 -12.08 11.86
C GLU A 389 -14.73 -11.85 13.37
N ASN A 390 -15.53 -12.50 14.19
CA ASN A 390 -15.35 -12.45 15.66
C ASN A 390 -13.96 -13.01 16.03
N PRO A 391 -13.15 -12.27 16.79
CA PRO A 391 -11.78 -12.70 17.15
C PRO A 391 -11.73 -14.07 17.84
N GLU A 392 -12.72 -14.39 18.68
CA GLU A 392 -12.82 -15.66 19.39
C GLU A 392 -13.02 -16.84 18.43
N ASP A 393 -13.74 -16.64 17.32
CA ASP A 393 -13.92 -17.65 16.29
C ASP A 393 -12.61 -17.91 15.54
N LEU A 394 -11.89 -16.84 15.18
CA LEU A 394 -10.58 -16.94 14.55
C LEU A 394 -9.54 -17.62 15.45
N ILE A 395 -9.54 -17.33 16.75
CA ILE A 395 -8.68 -17.97 17.73
C ILE A 395 -8.98 -19.47 17.80
N ARG A 396 -10.26 -19.87 17.87
CA ARG A 396 -10.63 -21.29 17.86
C ARG A 396 -10.20 -21.99 16.59
N ASP A 397 -10.35 -21.36 15.44
CA ASP A 397 -9.96 -21.89 14.15
C ASP A 397 -8.44 -22.10 14.07
N LEU A 398 -7.64 -21.09 14.46
CA LEU A 398 -6.17 -21.21 14.51
C LEU A 398 -5.70 -22.28 15.51
N ALA A 399 -6.35 -22.41 16.65
CA ALA A 399 -5.99 -23.38 17.67
C ALA A 399 -6.06 -24.82 17.12
N THR A 400 -6.99 -25.13 16.22
CA THR A 400 -7.10 -26.46 15.58
C THR A 400 -5.88 -26.79 14.72
N ALA A 401 -5.26 -25.80 14.12
CA ALA A 401 -4.11 -25.98 13.25
C ALA A 401 -2.76 -25.88 13.97
N LEU A 402 -2.73 -25.25 15.15
CA LEU A 402 -1.54 -25.12 16.00
C LEU A 402 -1.45 -26.19 17.09
N SER A 403 -2.39 -27.15 17.11
CA SER A 403 -2.41 -28.26 18.07
C SER A 403 -1.59 -29.47 17.62
#